data_361302e1e33c7f0faf6d0e3f850d491e
#
_entry.id   361302e1e33c7f0faf6d0e3f850d491e
#
_cell.length_a   1.000
_cell.length_b   1.000
_cell.length_c   1.000
_cell.angle_alpha   90.00
_cell.angle_beta   90.00
_cell.angle_gamma   90.00
#
_symmetry.space_group_name_H-M   'P 1'
#
loop_
_entity.id
_entity.type
_entity.pdbx_description
1 polymer ?
#
loop_
_entity_poly.entity_id
_entity_poly.type
_entity_poly.pdbx_seq_one_letter_code
_entity_poly.pdbx_strand_id
1 'polypeptide(L)'
;RDAELLIVGDQIKDLDESCIVMGDLNDVACSRTTRLFQRISGLLDPRVGRHFINTFHADYPLLRWSLDHIFHSTDFGLVKMQRLSHIGSDHFPVYVVLQTGRIFEEIHEELEQTQADEEEAQAAIQEGIAKAEKEEKIVTDEIAQPYKEKNI
;
A
#
# COMPACT_ATOMS: atom_id res chain seq x y z
N ARG A 1 0.28 9.86 -1.56
CA ARG A 1 0.26 8.40 -1.75
C ARG A 1 1.12 7.68 -0.70
N ASP A 2 2.44 7.90 -0.65
CA ASP A 2 3.32 7.18 0.28
C ASP A 2 2.96 7.49 1.74
N ALA A 3 2.70 8.75 2.05
CA ALA A 3 2.23 9.18 3.37
C ALA A 3 0.87 8.55 3.75
N GLU A 4 -0.05 8.42 2.80
CA GLU A 4 -1.37 7.79 3.04
C GLU A 4 -1.22 6.34 3.46
N LEU A 5 -0.35 5.58 2.80
CA LEU A 5 -0.07 4.19 3.17
C LEU A 5 0.53 4.10 4.58
N LEU A 6 1.46 4.99 4.91
CA LEU A 6 2.09 5.03 6.23
C LEU A 6 1.11 5.46 7.34
N ILE A 7 0.17 6.39 7.05
CA ILE A 7 -0.93 6.74 7.96
C ILE A 7 -1.79 5.51 8.25
N VAL A 8 -2.14 4.73 7.22
CA VAL A 8 -2.89 3.47 7.42
C VAL A 8 -2.08 2.51 8.29
N GLY A 9 -0.77 2.37 8.03
CA GLY A 9 0.11 1.52 8.85
C GLY A 9 0.14 1.94 10.32
N ASP A 10 0.25 3.23 10.59
CA ASP A 10 0.25 3.80 11.94
C ASP A 10 -1.09 3.59 12.68
N GLN A 11 -2.22 3.66 11.94
CA GLN A 11 -3.55 3.43 12.51
C GLN A 11 -3.83 1.97 12.87
N ILE A 12 -3.24 1.02 12.16
CA ILE A 12 -3.51 -0.41 12.36
C ILE A 12 -2.49 -1.13 13.23
N LYS A 13 -1.32 -0.52 13.50
CA LYS A 13 -0.23 -1.16 14.28
C LYS A 13 -0.64 -1.62 15.67
N ASP A 14 -1.58 -0.92 16.30
CA ASP A 14 -2.06 -1.17 17.65
C ASP A 14 -3.39 -1.95 17.68
N LEU A 15 -3.85 -2.47 16.52
CA LEU A 15 -5.08 -3.27 16.47
C LEU A 15 -4.80 -4.72 16.87
N ASP A 16 -5.54 -5.21 17.87
CA ASP A 16 -5.54 -6.63 18.28
C ASP A 16 -6.40 -7.51 17.34
N GLU A 17 -6.89 -6.95 16.24
CA GLU A 17 -7.82 -7.63 15.34
C GLU A 17 -7.12 -8.11 14.08
N SER A 18 -7.60 -9.25 13.53
CA SER A 18 -7.15 -9.74 12.23
C SER A 18 -7.38 -8.70 11.14
N CYS A 19 -6.33 -8.33 10.43
CA CYS A 19 -6.36 -7.25 9.46
C CYS A 19 -5.83 -7.71 8.08
N ILE A 20 -6.49 -7.23 7.03
CA ILE A 20 -6.03 -7.37 5.64
C ILE A 20 -6.07 -6.00 4.98
N VAL A 21 -4.94 -5.57 4.44
CA VAL A 21 -4.84 -4.35 3.61
C VAL A 21 -4.56 -4.77 2.18
N MET A 22 -5.40 -4.34 1.23
CA MET A 22 -5.21 -4.68 -0.17
C MET A 22 -5.60 -3.52 -1.09
N GLY A 23 -4.90 -3.42 -2.21
CA GLY A 23 -5.19 -2.42 -3.24
C GLY A 23 -4.07 -2.23 -4.24
N ASP A 24 -4.36 -1.41 -5.24
CA ASP A 24 -3.36 -0.87 -6.14
C ASP A 24 -2.65 0.30 -5.44
N LEU A 25 -1.43 0.08 -5.02
CA LEU A 25 -0.62 1.11 -4.38
C LEU A 25 0.16 1.96 -5.39
N ASN A 26 0.09 1.64 -6.69
CA ASN A 26 0.91 2.28 -7.73
C ASN A 26 2.40 2.34 -7.37
N ASP A 27 2.85 1.35 -6.60
CA ASP A 27 4.22 1.20 -6.14
C ASP A 27 4.69 -0.24 -6.39
N VAL A 28 5.97 -0.39 -6.69
CA VAL A 28 6.51 -1.72 -6.96
C VAL A 28 6.66 -2.52 -5.67
N ALA A 29 6.46 -3.82 -5.77
CA ALA A 29 6.71 -4.72 -4.66
C ALA A 29 8.15 -4.55 -4.13
N CYS A 30 8.29 -4.54 -2.81
CA CYS A 30 9.57 -4.32 -2.12
C CYS A 30 10.17 -2.91 -2.26
N SER A 31 9.38 -1.90 -2.56
CA SER A 31 9.81 -0.50 -2.45
C SER A 31 10.22 -0.15 -1.01
N ARG A 32 10.86 1.01 -0.85
CA ARG A 32 11.18 1.51 0.49
C ARG A 32 9.91 1.75 1.32
N THR A 33 8.90 2.35 0.70
CA THR A 33 7.61 2.67 1.35
C THR A 33 6.86 1.42 1.76
N THR A 34 6.76 0.41 0.90
CA THR A 34 6.06 -0.85 1.24
C THR A 34 6.77 -1.62 2.34
N ARG A 35 8.12 -1.62 2.38
CA ARG A 35 8.86 -2.25 3.48
C ARG A 35 8.70 -1.50 4.80
N LEU A 36 8.70 -0.16 4.75
CA LEU A 36 8.47 0.68 5.92
C LEU A 36 7.05 0.45 6.46
N PHE A 37 6.05 0.43 5.57
CA PHE A 37 4.67 0.09 5.92
C PHE A 37 4.57 -1.25 6.64
N GLN A 38 5.22 -2.30 6.14
CA GLN A 38 5.20 -3.62 6.78
C GLN A 38 5.81 -3.58 8.19
N ARG A 39 6.92 -2.86 8.39
CA ARG A 39 7.55 -2.75 9.71
C ARG A 39 6.72 -1.94 10.69
N ILE A 40 6.05 -0.88 10.22
CA ILE A 40 5.18 -0.06 11.07
C ILE A 40 3.90 -0.80 11.44
N SER A 41 3.27 -1.45 10.47
CA SER A 41 1.97 -2.11 10.66
C SER A 41 2.05 -3.52 11.24
N GLY A 42 3.23 -4.16 11.21
CA GLY A 42 3.38 -5.58 11.54
C GLY A 42 2.78 -6.53 10.50
N LEU A 43 2.19 -6.01 9.41
CA LEU A 43 1.56 -6.86 8.39
C LEU A 43 2.59 -7.53 7.48
N LEU A 44 2.25 -8.74 7.06
CA LEU A 44 3.07 -9.59 6.21
C LEU A 44 2.63 -9.47 4.75
N ASP A 45 3.60 -9.51 3.83
CA ASP A 45 3.34 -9.65 2.39
C ASP A 45 3.39 -11.14 2.02
N PRO A 46 2.29 -11.75 1.58
CA PRO A 46 2.25 -13.18 1.24
C PRO A 46 3.12 -13.55 0.04
N ARG A 47 3.72 -12.59 -0.66
CA ARG A 47 4.64 -12.83 -1.78
C ARG A 47 6.08 -13.07 -1.33
N VAL A 48 6.44 -12.71 -0.10
CA VAL A 48 7.81 -12.89 0.42
C VAL A 48 8.19 -14.38 0.38
N GLY A 49 9.36 -14.68 -0.20
CA GLY A 49 9.82 -16.05 -0.41
C GLY A 49 9.11 -16.84 -1.53
N ARG A 50 8.24 -16.19 -2.31
CA ARG A 50 7.47 -16.76 -3.42
C ARG A 50 7.69 -15.98 -4.71
N HIS A 51 6.99 -16.33 -5.78
CA HIS A 51 7.10 -15.64 -7.06
C HIS A 51 6.38 -14.29 -7.04
N PHE A 52 6.97 -13.30 -7.70
CA PHE A 52 6.28 -12.03 -7.97
C PHE A 52 5.07 -12.27 -8.89
N ILE A 53 3.95 -11.69 -8.50
CA ILE A 53 2.73 -11.67 -9.30
C ILE A 53 2.63 -10.30 -9.95
N ASN A 54 3.04 -10.23 -11.21
CA ASN A 54 2.93 -9.00 -11.98
C ASN A 54 1.47 -8.80 -12.40
N THR A 55 0.87 -7.73 -11.93
CA THR A 55 -0.54 -7.41 -12.15
C THR A 55 -0.76 -6.34 -13.22
N PHE A 56 0.17 -5.46 -13.39
CA PHE A 56 0.18 -4.38 -14.39
C PHE A 56 1.38 -4.53 -15.34
N HIS A 57 1.39 -4.28 -16.61
CA HIS A 57 0.31 -3.91 -17.53
C HIS A 57 -0.22 -5.17 -18.24
N ALA A 58 -1.52 -5.41 -18.19
CA ALA A 58 -2.10 -6.63 -18.73
C ALA A 58 -1.96 -6.75 -20.26
N ASP A 59 -2.06 -5.61 -20.97
CA ASP A 59 -1.99 -5.56 -22.44
C ASP A 59 -0.56 -5.63 -23.01
N TYR A 60 0.47 -5.33 -22.17
CA TYR A 60 1.87 -5.30 -22.60
C TYR A 60 2.69 -6.40 -21.93
N PRO A 61 2.97 -7.52 -22.62
CA PRO A 61 3.64 -8.67 -22.00
C PRO A 61 5.09 -8.42 -21.57
N LEU A 62 5.76 -7.42 -22.17
CA LEU A 62 7.16 -7.11 -21.85
C LEU A 62 7.31 -6.02 -20.77
N LEU A 63 6.22 -5.32 -20.42
CA LEU A 63 6.21 -4.23 -19.44
C LEU A 63 5.22 -4.55 -18.34
N ARG A 64 5.66 -5.37 -17.37
CA ARG A 64 4.80 -5.83 -16.28
C ARG A 64 5.41 -5.58 -14.92
N TRP A 65 4.61 -5.02 -14.03
CA TRP A 65 4.97 -4.73 -12.64
C TRP A 65 3.95 -5.28 -11.66
N SER A 66 4.37 -5.50 -10.43
CA SER A 66 3.51 -5.90 -9.32
C SER A 66 3.11 -4.63 -8.55
N LEU A 67 2.01 -3.99 -8.95
CA LEU A 67 1.50 -2.75 -8.36
C LEU A 67 0.37 -2.99 -7.35
N ASP A 68 -0.32 -4.13 -7.48
CA ASP A 68 -1.37 -4.53 -6.55
C ASP A 68 -0.75 -5.28 -5.38
N HIS A 69 -1.10 -4.86 -4.18
CA HIS A 69 -0.56 -5.39 -2.94
C HIS A 69 -1.65 -6.00 -2.08
N ILE A 70 -1.24 -7.00 -1.31
CA ILE A 70 -2.04 -7.62 -0.27
C ILE A 70 -1.12 -7.81 0.92
N PHE A 71 -1.52 -7.29 2.07
CA PHE A 71 -0.85 -7.48 3.35
C PHE A 71 -1.84 -8.07 4.33
N HIS A 72 -1.39 -8.89 5.26
CA HIS A 72 -2.24 -9.53 6.24
C HIS A 72 -1.53 -9.65 7.60
N SER A 73 -2.29 -9.72 8.68
CA SER A 73 -1.77 -9.97 10.02
C SER A 73 -1.22 -11.38 10.17
N THR A 74 -0.43 -11.60 11.21
CA THR A 74 0.34 -12.83 11.46
C THR A 74 -0.54 -14.08 11.67
N ASP A 75 -1.79 -13.91 12.08
CA ASP A 75 -2.78 -14.97 12.28
C ASP A 75 -3.33 -15.59 10.98
N PHE A 76 -3.01 -15.00 9.80
CA PHE A 76 -3.36 -15.57 8.51
C PHE A 76 -2.21 -16.36 7.90
N GLY A 77 -2.52 -17.53 7.34
CA GLY A 77 -1.64 -18.29 6.47
C GLY A 77 -2.10 -18.25 5.01
N LEU A 78 -1.17 -18.08 4.08
CA LEU A 78 -1.47 -18.12 2.65
C LEU A 78 -1.72 -19.57 2.20
N VAL A 79 -2.95 -19.84 1.74
CA VAL A 79 -3.33 -21.11 1.13
C VAL A 79 -3.08 -21.09 -0.38
N LYS A 80 -3.48 -19.99 -1.03
CA LYS A 80 -3.36 -19.85 -2.49
C LYS A 80 -3.27 -18.39 -2.89
N MET A 81 -2.42 -18.12 -3.86
CA MET A 81 -2.37 -16.81 -4.52
C MET A 81 -2.09 -17.03 -6.00
N GLN A 82 -2.88 -16.43 -6.87
CA GLN A 82 -2.71 -16.55 -8.32
C GLN A 82 -3.24 -15.33 -9.06
N ARG A 83 -2.57 -14.99 -10.15
CA ARG A 83 -3.10 -14.05 -11.14
C ARG A 83 -4.12 -14.77 -12.01
N LEU A 84 -5.28 -14.14 -12.20
CA LEU A 84 -6.31 -14.64 -13.09
C LEU A 84 -6.09 -14.16 -14.53
N SER A 85 -6.95 -14.62 -15.44
CA SER A 85 -6.93 -14.21 -16.84
C SER A 85 -7.32 -12.74 -16.99
N HIS A 86 -6.85 -12.13 -18.06
CA HIS A 86 -7.22 -10.76 -18.46
C HIS A 86 -8.74 -10.62 -18.64
N ILE A 87 -9.30 -9.54 -18.12
CA ILE A 87 -10.75 -9.27 -18.08
C ILE A 87 -11.13 -7.94 -18.77
N GLY A 88 -10.20 -7.34 -19.53
CA GLY A 88 -10.42 -6.06 -20.20
C GLY A 88 -9.95 -4.83 -19.42
N SER A 89 -9.27 -5.03 -18.27
CA SER A 89 -8.58 -3.99 -17.50
C SER A 89 -7.09 -4.03 -17.81
N ASP A 90 -6.39 -2.93 -17.69
CA ASP A 90 -4.93 -2.87 -17.74
C ASP A 90 -4.24 -3.55 -16.54
N HIS A 91 -5.01 -3.90 -15.50
CA HIS A 91 -4.59 -4.79 -14.41
C HIS A 91 -5.19 -6.20 -14.54
N PHE A 92 -4.38 -7.20 -14.18
CA PHE A 92 -4.88 -8.57 -13.99
C PHE A 92 -5.50 -8.71 -12.61
N PRO A 93 -6.65 -9.40 -12.48
CA PRO A 93 -7.18 -9.75 -11.16
C PRO A 93 -6.25 -10.69 -10.42
N VAL A 94 -6.14 -10.48 -9.10
CA VAL A 94 -5.43 -11.37 -8.18
C VAL A 94 -6.45 -12.10 -7.32
N TYR A 95 -6.31 -13.41 -7.26
CA TYR A 95 -7.11 -14.27 -6.39
C TYR A 95 -6.25 -14.77 -5.25
N VAL A 96 -6.71 -14.57 -4.03
CA VAL A 96 -6.02 -14.99 -2.80
C VAL A 96 -6.96 -15.74 -1.90
N VAL A 97 -6.45 -16.81 -1.30
CA VAL A 97 -7.10 -17.56 -0.23
C VAL A 97 -6.20 -17.53 0.99
N LEU A 98 -6.68 -16.95 2.05
CA LEU A 98 -6.05 -16.91 3.35
C LEU A 98 -6.83 -17.80 4.32
N GLN A 99 -6.13 -18.44 5.24
CA GLN A 99 -6.71 -19.24 6.31
C GLN A 99 -6.26 -18.65 7.66
N THR A 100 -7.19 -18.46 8.58
CA THR A 100 -6.87 -18.02 9.94
C THR A 100 -6.54 -19.21 10.83
N GLY A 101 -5.68 -18.99 11.82
CA GLY A 101 -5.37 -19.98 12.84
C GLY A 101 -4.18 -19.58 13.71
N ARG A 102 -4.25 -19.86 15.00
CA ARG A 102 -3.18 -19.55 15.97
C ARG A 102 -1.82 -20.13 15.61
N ILE A 103 -1.80 -21.24 14.88
CA ILE A 103 -0.55 -21.83 14.41
C ILE A 103 0.24 -20.91 13.50
N PHE A 104 -0.42 -20.00 12.80
CA PHE A 104 0.25 -19.05 11.92
C PHE A 104 0.94 -17.94 12.72
N GLU A 105 0.35 -17.49 13.85
CA GLU A 105 0.97 -16.55 14.76
C GLU A 105 2.30 -17.10 15.35
N GLU A 106 2.35 -18.43 15.60
CA GLU A 106 3.55 -19.09 16.13
C GLU A 106 4.65 -19.27 15.05
N ILE A 107 4.26 -19.35 13.80
CA ILE A 107 5.20 -19.61 12.67
C ILE A 107 5.71 -18.30 12.06
N HIS A 108 4.88 -17.27 12.04
CA HIS A 108 5.22 -15.99 11.46
C HIS A 108 6.02 -15.16 12.46
N GLU A 109 7.23 -14.81 12.07
CA GLU A 109 8.02 -13.81 12.79
C GLU A 109 7.50 -12.41 12.40
N GLU A 110 7.15 -11.61 13.39
CA GLU A 110 6.86 -10.20 13.20
C GLU A 110 8.12 -9.48 12.72
N LEU A 111 7.96 -8.56 11.79
CA LEU A 111 9.05 -7.70 11.37
C LEU A 111 9.33 -6.71 12.49
N GLU A 112 10.53 -6.75 13.06
CA GLU A 112 10.93 -5.82 14.10
C GLU A 112 10.90 -4.38 13.58
N GLN A 113 10.06 -3.56 14.20
CA GLN A 113 10.05 -2.12 14.02
C GLN A 113 11.20 -1.52 14.83
N THR A 114 12.00 -0.67 14.20
CA THR A 114 13.04 0.09 14.88
C THR A 114 12.59 1.53 15.15
N GLN A 115 13.21 2.21 16.10
CA GLN A 115 12.95 3.64 16.31
C GLN A 115 13.22 4.48 15.06
N ALA A 116 14.22 4.09 14.25
CA ALA A 116 14.52 4.76 12.99
C ALA A 116 13.39 4.60 11.96
N ASP A 117 12.71 3.45 11.93
CA ASP A 117 11.55 3.22 11.07
C ASP A 117 10.37 4.12 11.48
N GLU A 118 10.16 4.29 12.78
CA GLU A 118 9.11 5.17 13.31
C GLU A 118 9.39 6.64 12.98
N GLU A 119 10.61 7.10 13.19
CA GLU A 119 11.03 8.46 12.85
C GLU A 119 10.91 8.72 11.34
N GLU A 120 11.30 7.77 10.50
CA GLU A 120 11.16 7.86 9.04
C GLU A 120 9.69 7.93 8.61
N ALA A 121 8.83 7.09 9.18
CA ALA A 121 7.41 7.09 8.86
C ALA A 121 6.74 8.40 9.28
N GLN A 122 7.00 8.88 10.48
CA GLN A 122 6.45 10.15 10.96
C GLN A 122 6.92 11.34 10.10
N ALA A 123 8.18 11.37 9.71
CA ALA A 123 8.70 12.40 8.80
C ALA A 123 7.98 12.38 7.44
N ALA A 124 7.80 11.21 6.85
CA ALA A 124 7.11 11.06 5.57
C ALA A 124 5.62 11.43 5.65
N ILE A 125 4.95 11.09 6.75
CA ILE A 125 3.56 11.49 7.02
C ILE A 125 3.44 13.01 7.12
N GLN A 126 4.30 13.66 7.90
CA GLN A 126 4.28 15.11 8.06
C GLN A 126 4.55 15.85 6.74
N GLU A 127 5.51 15.39 5.96
CA GLU A 127 5.78 15.93 4.62
C GLU A 127 4.56 15.80 3.70
N GLY A 128 3.90 14.62 3.72
CA GLY A 128 2.70 14.37 2.93
C GLY A 128 1.53 15.27 3.32
N ILE A 129 1.29 15.48 4.62
CA ILE A 129 0.26 16.38 5.13
C ILE A 129 0.55 17.83 4.70
N ALA A 130 1.77 18.32 4.93
CA ALA A 130 2.16 19.68 4.56
C ALA A 130 2.03 19.93 3.04
N LYS A 131 2.29 18.92 2.21
CA LYS A 131 2.10 19.02 0.76
C LYS A 131 0.62 19.10 0.39
N ALA A 132 -0.23 18.28 0.99
CA ALA A 132 -1.67 18.29 0.76
C ALA A 132 -2.30 19.63 1.15
N GLU A 133 -1.96 20.18 2.32
CA GLU A 133 -2.42 21.50 2.79
C GLU A 133 -2.00 22.62 1.83
N LYS A 134 -0.77 22.55 1.29
CA LYS A 134 -0.29 23.53 0.32
C LYS A 134 -1.05 23.46 -1.00
N GLU A 135 -1.33 22.25 -1.50
CA GLU A 135 -2.11 22.05 -2.73
C GLU A 135 -3.55 22.54 -2.55
N GLU A 136 -4.20 22.26 -1.42
CA GLU A 136 -5.54 22.73 -1.11
C GLU A 136 -5.61 24.26 -1.05
N LYS A 137 -4.61 24.90 -0.44
CA LYS A 137 -4.53 26.35 -0.39
C LYS A 137 -4.39 26.99 -1.77
N ILE A 138 -3.55 26.41 -2.66
CA ILE A 138 -3.39 26.92 -4.03
C ILE A 138 -4.71 26.84 -4.79
N VAL A 139 -5.42 25.70 -4.71
CA VAL A 139 -6.72 25.50 -5.37
C VAL A 139 -7.74 26.51 -4.84
N THR A 140 -7.78 26.73 -3.54
CA THR A 140 -8.69 27.69 -2.92
C THR A 140 -8.39 29.12 -3.37
N ASP A 141 -7.13 29.51 -3.44
CA ASP A 141 -6.69 30.84 -3.88
C ASP A 141 -6.99 31.07 -5.38
N GLU A 142 -6.86 30.02 -6.22
CA GLU A 142 -7.22 30.08 -7.65
C GLU A 142 -8.74 30.25 -7.86
N ILE A 143 -9.56 29.53 -7.09
CA ILE A 143 -11.03 29.65 -7.16
C ILE A 143 -11.51 31.00 -6.64
N ALA A 144 -10.82 31.59 -5.66
CA ALA A 144 -11.16 32.90 -5.08
C ALA A 144 -10.79 34.09 -5.99
N GLN A 145 -10.00 33.88 -7.06
CA GLN A 145 -9.69 34.97 -8.00
C GLN A 145 -10.91 35.29 -8.86
N PRO A 146 -11.40 36.57 -8.88
CA PRO A 146 -12.53 36.94 -9.72
C PRO A 146 -12.14 36.79 -11.19
N TYR A 147 -13.06 36.19 -11.94
CA TYR A 147 -12.96 36.00 -13.40
C TYR A 147 -12.67 37.37 -14.03
N LYS A 148 -11.43 37.58 -14.49
CA LYS A 148 -11.10 38.78 -15.27
C LYS A 148 -11.74 38.60 -16.64
N GLU A 149 -12.89 39.26 -16.87
CA GLU A 149 -13.46 39.42 -18.18
C GLU A 149 -12.38 40.01 -19.11
N LYS A 150 -11.96 39.23 -20.07
CA LYS A 150 -11.20 39.75 -21.21
C LYS A 150 -12.17 40.64 -22.00
N ASN A 151 -12.11 41.96 -21.76
CA ASN A 151 -12.74 42.90 -22.66
C ASN A 151 -12.18 42.67 -24.08
N ILE A 152 -13.08 42.34 -24.97
CA ILE A 152 -12.88 42.27 -26.42
C ILE A 152 -12.95 43.68 -26.93
#